data_76a0b36ce00221fd129f0a12016051f9
#
_entry.id   76a0b36ce00221fd129f0a12016051f9
#
_cell.length_a   1.000
_cell.length_b   1.000
_cell.length_c   1.000
_cell.angle_alpha   90.00
_cell.angle_beta   90.00
_cell.angle_gamma   90.00
#
_symmetry.space_group_name_H-M   'P 1'
#
loop_
_entity.id
_entity.type
_entity.pdbx_description
1 polymer ?
#
loop_
_entity_poly.entity_id
_entity_poly.type
_entity_poly.pdbx_seq_one_letter_code
_entity_poly.pdbx_strand_id
1 'polypeptide(L)'
;MTDLGFRLSEQQEMVQQMVRQWCERVLLPKVPALEAGELEPWELMRAFARTFGLDQMAAAGVQKRLARLRAGGEAAGDLFEGAGGDPMLGYVVIKELSRVSPGFAMGWGVSVGLAGGAIVAKGTPEQIERWGLPVVKLERIASWCLTEPGAGSDAFGSMTTRARRDGDGFVLGGAKTFITNGPGADVFVVYARVDDSVATFVVEKGMAGLTVGKPFRKMGMRDSPTCELGFEDVRLGAEYLLGGKIGGRGDVKESLGNERSGIPAMAWGIIERCYDQTKKYVVERNQFGRPIAEFQAVQLKIADMYVKLKNVENIVYRTAWMHRNRVRDPAFVNASKAYCSTTCVDVALTAIQCHGGYGYMEEYHIEKLARDAKLLELGAGTTDINLLTAARQELGLGA
;
A
#
# COMPACT_ATOMS: atom_id res chain seq x y z
N MET A 1 -2.94 -21.94 -28.14
CA MET A 1 -2.74 -22.30 -26.72
C MET A 1 -3.43 -21.24 -25.91
N THR A 2 -4.36 -21.61 -25.05
CA THR A 2 -4.99 -20.67 -24.12
C THR A 2 -3.90 -20.20 -23.16
N ASP A 3 -3.60 -18.90 -23.13
CA ASP A 3 -2.68 -18.32 -22.16
C ASP A 3 -3.29 -18.52 -20.76
N LEU A 4 -2.61 -19.30 -19.94
CA LEU A 4 -3.04 -19.60 -18.57
C LEU A 4 -2.83 -18.42 -17.61
N GLY A 5 -2.33 -17.28 -18.10
CA GLY A 5 -2.16 -16.06 -17.29
C GLY A 5 -0.97 -16.06 -16.34
N PHE A 6 0.00 -16.96 -16.50
CA PHE A 6 1.22 -17.04 -15.71
C PHE A 6 2.42 -16.29 -16.32
N ARG A 7 2.16 -15.39 -17.27
CA ARG A 7 3.16 -14.50 -17.88
C ARG A 7 2.57 -13.11 -18.05
N LEU A 8 3.42 -12.13 -18.03
CA LEU A 8 3.05 -10.78 -18.42
C LEU A 8 2.73 -10.76 -19.92
N SER A 9 1.71 -10.01 -20.33
CA SER A 9 1.48 -9.68 -21.72
C SER A 9 2.54 -8.69 -22.22
N GLU A 10 2.69 -8.56 -23.53
CA GLU A 10 3.63 -7.59 -24.12
C GLU A 10 3.40 -6.16 -23.60
N GLN A 11 2.13 -5.76 -23.43
CA GLN A 11 1.79 -4.46 -22.85
C GLN A 11 2.24 -4.35 -21.39
N GLN A 12 2.05 -5.39 -20.58
CA GLN A 12 2.46 -5.41 -19.17
C GLN A 12 3.99 -5.41 -19.05
N GLU A 13 4.70 -6.14 -19.92
CA GLU A 13 6.18 -6.13 -19.98
C GLU A 13 6.71 -4.75 -20.39
N MET A 14 6.07 -4.08 -21.35
CA MET A 14 6.44 -2.73 -21.75
C MET A 14 6.27 -1.74 -20.58
N VAL A 15 5.13 -1.77 -19.88
CA VAL A 15 4.90 -0.92 -18.70
C VAL A 15 5.93 -1.24 -17.60
N GLN A 16 6.21 -2.51 -17.37
CA GLN A 16 7.24 -2.95 -16.42
C GLN A 16 8.60 -2.31 -16.74
N GLN A 17 9.04 -2.41 -18.00
CA GLN A 17 10.34 -1.87 -18.42
C GLN A 17 10.39 -0.35 -18.28
N MET A 18 9.33 0.35 -18.69
CA MET A 18 9.25 1.81 -18.57
C MET A 18 9.31 2.27 -17.11
N VAL A 19 8.52 1.66 -16.23
CA VAL A 19 8.50 1.99 -14.79
C VAL A 19 9.84 1.64 -14.14
N ARG A 20 10.43 0.48 -14.47
CA ARG A 20 11.78 0.09 -14.01
C ARG A 20 12.83 1.13 -14.39
N GLN A 21 12.85 1.56 -15.64
CA GLN A 21 13.80 2.58 -16.09
C GLN A 21 13.62 3.91 -15.36
N TRP A 22 12.39 4.33 -15.12
CA TRP A 22 12.12 5.53 -14.33
C TRP A 22 12.60 5.36 -12.88
N CYS A 23 12.33 4.23 -12.26
CA CYS A 23 12.78 3.93 -10.91
C CYS A 23 14.31 3.97 -10.78
N GLU A 24 15.04 3.37 -11.71
CA GLU A 24 16.51 3.35 -11.69
C GLU A 24 17.12 4.75 -11.99
N ARG A 25 16.52 5.52 -12.90
CA ARG A 25 17.07 6.82 -13.32
C ARG A 25 16.63 7.99 -12.45
N VAL A 26 15.42 7.96 -11.92
CA VAL A 26 14.80 9.11 -11.23
C VAL A 26 14.61 8.86 -9.74
N LEU A 27 14.10 7.70 -9.35
CA LEU A 27 13.79 7.41 -7.94
C LEU A 27 15.05 6.99 -7.16
N LEU A 28 15.80 6.00 -7.68
CA LEU A 28 16.96 5.43 -6.97
C LEU A 28 17.99 6.47 -6.52
N PRO A 29 18.41 7.45 -7.36
CA PRO A 29 19.36 8.48 -6.93
C PRO A 29 18.83 9.39 -5.80
N LYS A 30 17.52 9.43 -5.57
CA LYS A 30 16.87 10.26 -4.55
C LYS A 30 16.57 9.51 -3.26
N VAL A 31 16.72 8.19 -3.25
CA VAL A 31 16.44 7.35 -2.08
C VAL A 31 17.23 7.79 -0.85
N PRO A 32 18.54 8.10 -0.90
CA PRO A 32 19.25 8.55 0.29
C PRO A 32 18.66 9.81 0.92
N ALA A 33 18.31 10.82 0.11
CA ALA A 33 17.70 12.06 0.60
C ALA A 33 16.27 11.84 1.14
N LEU A 34 15.50 10.94 0.52
CA LEU A 34 14.18 10.53 1.02
C LEU A 34 14.30 9.80 2.38
N GLU A 35 15.24 8.86 2.51
CA GLU A 35 15.51 8.13 3.75
C GLU A 35 16.00 9.03 4.88
N ALA A 36 16.77 10.05 4.55
CA ALA A 36 17.25 11.07 5.50
C ALA A 36 16.15 12.08 5.91
N GLY A 37 15.03 12.13 5.17
CA GLY A 37 13.98 13.13 5.36
C GLY A 37 14.38 14.54 4.86
N GLU A 38 15.38 14.61 4.00
CA GLU A 38 15.84 15.85 3.34
C GLU A 38 15.00 16.19 2.10
N LEU A 39 14.35 15.16 1.53
CA LEU A 39 13.43 15.27 0.41
C LEU A 39 12.08 14.67 0.78
N GLU A 40 11.02 15.40 0.51
CA GLU A 40 9.66 14.90 0.66
C GLU A 40 9.20 14.15 -0.60
N PRO A 41 8.44 13.04 -0.48
CA PRO A 41 8.13 12.18 -1.61
C PRO A 41 7.06 12.75 -2.56
N TRP A 42 6.25 13.70 -2.13
CA TRP A 42 4.99 14.05 -2.80
C TRP A 42 5.17 14.67 -4.19
N GLU A 43 6.15 15.56 -4.39
CA GLU A 43 6.44 16.10 -5.73
C GLU A 43 6.95 15.01 -6.68
N LEU A 44 7.70 14.06 -6.14
CA LEU A 44 8.18 12.93 -6.93
C LEU A 44 7.03 11.98 -7.30
N MET A 45 6.03 11.79 -6.41
CA MET A 45 4.80 11.05 -6.70
C MET A 45 3.98 11.72 -7.81
N ARG A 46 3.85 13.06 -7.78
CA ARG A 46 3.21 13.84 -8.84
C ARG A 46 3.95 13.71 -10.17
N ALA A 47 5.28 13.80 -10.15
CA ALA A 47 6.12 13.63 -11.32
C ALA A 47 5.98 12.22 -11.92
N PHE A 48 5.95 11.17 -11.09
CA PHE A 48 5.68 9.80 -11.51
C PHE A 48 4.33 9.68 -12.20
N ALA A 49 3.26 10.16 -11.56
CA ALA A 49 1.92 10.07 -12.10
C ALA A 49 1.81 10.79 -13.47
N ARG A 50 2.36 12.01 -13.59
CA ARG A 50 2.38 12.77 -14.86
C ARG A 50 3.19 12.07 -15.94
N THR A 51 4.34 11.49 -15.60
CA THR A 51 5.20 10.81 -16.57
C THR A 51 4.49 9.65 -17.27
N PHE A 52 3.65 8.93 -16.54
CA PHE A 52 2.92 7.77 -17.04
C PHE A 52 1.45 8.04 -17.35
N GLY A 53 0.99 9.30 -17.21
CA GLY A 53 -0.41 9.67 -17.43
C GLY A 53 -1.40 9.02 -16.45
N LEU A 54 -0.91 8.55 -15.29
CA LEU A 54 -1.74 7.86 -14.28
C LEU A 54 -2.77 8.79 -13.66
N ASP A 55 -2.45 10.07 -13.51
CA ASP A 55 -3.34 11.13 -13.04
C ASP A 55 -4.53 11.32 -13.99
N GLN A 56 -4.30 11.34 -15.30
CA GLN A 56 -5.34 11.46 -16.32
C GLN A 56 -6.18 10.19 -16.43
N MET A 57 -5.55 9.02 -16.37
CA MET A 57 -6.24 7.72 -16.40
C MET A 57 -7.16 7.57 -15.19
N ALA A 58 -6.66 7.89 -13.99
CA ALA A 58 -7.47 7.86 -12.76
C ALA A 58 -8.64 8.87 -12.84
N ALA A 59 -8.40 10.09 -13.33
CA ALA A 59 -9.43 11.09 -13.52
C ALA A 59 -10.54 10.60 -14.48
N ALA A 60 -10.17 10.00 -15.61
CA ALA A 60 -11.14 9.45 -16.57
C ALA A 60 -12.00 8.34 -15.93
N GLY A 61 -11.40 7.45 -15.13
CA GLY A 61 -12.13 6.43 -14.37
C GLY A 61 -13.15 7.03 -13.40
N VAL A 62 -12.73 8.05 -12.63
CA VAL A 62 -13.61 8.76 -11.69
C VAL A 62 -14.73 9.49 -12.42
N GLN A 63 -14.46 10.16 -13.55
CA GLN A 63 -15.50 10.84 -14.33
C GLN A 63 -16.55 9.87 -14.88
N LYS A 64 -16.11 8.71 -15.38
CA LYS A 64 -17.02 7.64 -15.83
C LYS A 64 -17.90 7.14 -14.67
N ARG A 65 -17.34 7.00 -13.47
CA ARG A 65 -18.11 6.64 -12.27
C ARG A 65 -19.12 7.71 -11.89
N LEU A 66 -18.70 8.98 -11.86
CA LEU A 66 -19.60 10.12 -11.58
C LEU A 66 -20.79 10.17 -12.55
N ALA A 67 -20.55 9.97 -13.84
CA ALA A 67 -21.60 9.92 -14.85
C ALA A 67 -22.60 8.78 -14.56
N ARG A 68 -22.14 7.59 -14.15
CA ARG A 68 -23.02 6.47 -13.76
C ARG A 68 -23.85 6.80 -12.51
N LEU A 69 -23.22 7.33 -11.46
CA LEU A 69 -23.93 7.70 -10.22
C LEU A 69 -25.02 8.75 -10.47
N ARG A 70 -24.74 9.76 -11.29
CA ARG A 70 -25.71 10.81 -11.67
C ARG A 70 -26.85 10.28 -12.51
N ALA A 71 -26.64 9.20 -13.25
CA ALA A 71 -27.68 8.49 -13.99
C ALA A 71 -28.50 7.50 -13.13
N GLY A 72 -28.30 7.48 -11.80
CA GLY A 72 -28.99 6.58 -10.88
C GLY A 72 -28.49 5.14 -10.89
N GLY A 73 -27.33 4.88 -11.51
CA GLY A 73 -26.68 3.55 -11.52
C GLY A 73 -25.95 3.26 -10.21
N GLU A 74 -25.74 1.96 -9.93
CA GLU A 74 -24.97 1.53 -8.78
C GLU A 74 -23.49 1.91 -8.90
N ALA A 75 -22.85 2.10 -7.74
CA ALA A 75 -21.46 2.46 -7.59
C ALA A 75 -20.48 1.29 -7.87
N ALA A 76 -20.81 0.41 -8.82
CA ALA A 76 -19.95 -0.72 -9.19
C ALA A 76 -18.74 -0.26 -10.00
N GLY A 77 -17.55 -0.71 -9.61
CA GLY A 77 -16.29 -0.51 -10.35
C GLY A 77 -15.10 -0.29 -9.43
N ASP A 78 -13.96 -0.88 -9.80
CA ASP A 78 -12.66 -0.67 -9.15
C ASP A 78 -12.05 0.66 -9.63
N LEU A 79 -11.26 1.32 -8.78
CA LEU A 79 -10.50 2.54 -9.10
C LEU A 79 -9.61 2.34 -10.36
N PHE A 80 -9.15 1.13 -10.58
CA PHE A 80 -8.33 0.72 -11.72
C PHE A 80 -9.12 0.37 -12.99
N GLU A 81 -10.47 0.40 -12.98
CA GLU A 81 -11.24 0.30 -14.24
C GLU A 81 -10.89 1.40 -15.25
N GLY A 82 -10.33 2.53 -14.77
CA GLY A 82 -9.79 3.61 -15.62
C GLY A 82 -8.47 3.26 -16.32
N ALA A 83 -7.69 2.31 -15.79
CA ALA A 83 -6.42 1.86 -16.34
C ALA A 83 -6.59 0.71 -17.36
N GLY A 84 -7.68 0.72 -18.14
CA GLY A 84 -7.97 -0.34 -19.12
C GLY A 84 -8.51 -1.64 -18.51
N GLY A 85 -8.89 -1.64 -17.22
CA GLY A 85 -9.51 -2.80 -16.56
C GLY A 85 -8.56 -3.98 -16.29
N ASP A 86 -7.24 -3.78 -16.39
CA ASP A 86 -6.25 -4.82 -16.11
C ASP A 86 -5.60 -4.65 -14.72
N PRO A 87 -6.01 -5.43 -13.70
CA PRO A 87 -5.46 -5.35 -12.36
C PRO A 87 -3.95 -5.63 -12.31
N MET A 88 -3.42 -6.43 -13.24
CA MET A 88 -2.01 -6.79 -13.28
C MET A 88 -1.10 -5.58 -13.53
N LEU A 89 -1.55 -4.58 -14.30
CA LEU A 89 -0.79 -3.34 -14.51
C LEU A 89 -0.52 -2.60 -13.19
N GLY A 90 -1.51 -2.52 -12.30
CA GLY A 90 -1.34 -1.93 -10.97
C GLY A 90 -0.30 -2.70 -10.13
N TYR A 91 -0.34 -4.02 -10.13
CA TYR A 91 0.64 -4.85 -9.41
C TYR A 91 2.04 -4.73 -9.99
N VAL A 92 2.19 -4.63 -11.32
CA VAL A 92 3.47 -4.38 -11.98
C VAL A 92 4.06 -3.03 -11.55
N VAL A 93 3.25 -1.98 -11.49
CA VAL A 93 3.70 -0.65 -11.02
C VAL A 93 4.15 -0.71 -9.57
N ILE A 94 3.35 -1.28 -8.66
CA ILE A 94 3.70 -1.45 -7.24
C ILE A 94 4.99 -2.25 -7.10
N LYS A 95 5.11 -3.35 -7.83
CA LYS A 95 6.31 -4.19 -7.85
C LYS A 95 7.56 -3.39 -8.23
N GLU A 96 7.53 -2.66 -9.35
CA GLU A 96 8.72 -1.94 -9.83
C GLU A 96 9.12 -0.77 -8.91
N LEU A 97 8.16 -0.06 -8.35
CA LEU A 97 8.43 0.95 -7.31
C LEU A 97 9.08 0.31 -6.07
N SER A 98 8.56 -0.84 -5.63
CA SER A 98 9.04 -1.54 -4.43
C SER A 98 10.41 -2.21 -4.61
N ARG A 99 10.87 -2.43 -5.84
CA ARG A 99 12.26 -2.84 -6.12
C ARG A 99 13.27 -1.81 -5.64
N VAL A 100 12.89 -0.54 -5.58
CA VAL A 100 13.78 0.59 -5.30
C VAL A 100 13.43 1.26 -3.98
N SER A 101 12.15 1.56 -3.79
CA SER A 101 11.66 2.30 -2.62
C SER A 101 10.27 1.79 -2.22
N PRO A 102 10.21 0.75 -1.37
CA PRO A 102 8.94 0.26 -0.83
C PRO A 102 8.13 1.34 -0.10
N GLY A 103 8.80 2.26 0.61
CA GLY A 103 8.12 3.35 1.29
C GLY A 103 7.48 4.34 0.33
N PHE A 104 8.13 4.66 -0.79
CA PHE A 104 7.54 5.49 -1.84
C PHE A 104 6.29 4.81 -2.44
N ALA A 105 6.38 3.51 -2.73
CA ALA A 105 5.24 2.71 -3.21
C ALA A 105 4.09 2.71 -2.19
N MET A 106 4.40 2.58 -0.90
CA MET A 106 3.42 2.64 0.19
C MET A 106 2.74 4.01 0.26
N GLY A 107 3.49 5.11 0.26
CA GLY A 107 2.95 6.46 0.31
C GLY A 107 2.02 6.77 -0.86
N TRP A 108 2.43 6.37 -2.07
CA TRP A 108 1.61 6.50 -3.29
C TRP A 108 0.33 5.65 -3.19
N GLY A 109 0.46 4.39 -2.79
CA GLY A 109 -0.66 3.45 -2.62
C GLY A 109 -1.68 3.91 -1.56
N VAL A 110 -1.21 4.46 -0.44
CA VAL A 110 -2.09 4.99 0.61
C VAL A 110 -2.87 6.21 0.12
N SER A 111 -2.22 7.15 -0.58
CA SER A 111 -2.92 8.34 -1.07
C SER A 111 -3.94 8.00 -2.14
N VAL A 112 -3.51 7.35 -3.23
CA VAL A 112 -4.37 7.09 -4.39
C VAL A 112 -5.28 5.88 -4.15
N GLY A 113 -4.70 4.77 -3.69
CA GLY A 113 -5.41 3.48 -3.57
C GLY A 113 -6.33 3.43 -2.36
N LEU A 114 -5.83 3.69 -1.15
CA LEU A 114 -6.63 3.55 0.07
C LEU A 114 -7.53 4.76 0.32
N ALA A 115 -6.96 5.95 0.50
CA ALA A 115 -7.73 7.14 0.82
C ALA A 115 -8.57 7.60 -0.36
N GLY A 116 -7.96 7.79 -1.52
CA GLY A 116 -8.65 8.15 -2.76
C GLY A 116 -9.68 7.09 -3.15
N GLY A 117 -9.29 5.81 -3.07
CA GLY A 117 -10.19 4.68 -3.31
C GLY A 117 -11.42 4.67 -2.41
N ALA A 118 -11.24 4.89 -1.11
CA ALA A 118 -12.34 4.95 -0.16
C ALA A 118 -13.31 6.10 -0.48
N ILE A 119 -12.78 7.29 -0.82
CA ILE A 119 -13.61 8.45 -1.19
C ILE A 119 -14.39 8.16 -2.48
N VAL A 120 -13.72 7.64 -3.51
CA VAL A 120 -14.36 7.34 -4.79
C VAL A 120 -15.37 6.21 -4.67
N ALA A 121 -15.10 5.19 -3.85
CA ALA A 121 -16.00 4.05 -3.67
C ALA A 121 -17.27 4.39 -2.88
N LYS A 122 -17.17 5.23 -1.85
CA LYS A 122 -18.22 5.46 -0.86
C LYS A 122 -18.85 6.85 -0.92
N GLY A 123 -18.16 7.83 -1.52
CA GLY A 123 -18.57 9.22 -1.53
C GLY A 123 -19.81 9.47 -2.39
N THR A 124 -20.55 10.53 -2.04
CA THR A 124 -21.54 11.12 -2.94
C THR A 124 -20.84 11.73 -4.16
N PRO A 125 -21.56 12.02 -5.26
CA PRO A 125 -20.95 12.71 -6.41
C PRO A 125 -20.20 13.98 -6.03
N GLU A 126 -20.75 14.78 -5.12
CA GLU A 126 -20.16 16.04 -4.65
C GLU A 126 -18.87 15.78 -3.85
N GLN A 127 -18.86 14.76 -3.00
CA GLN A 127 -17.68 14.37 -2.22
C GLN A 127 -16.57 13.80 -3.12
N ILE A 128 -16.95 13.02 -4.13
CA ILE A 128 -16.00 12.48 -5.11
C ILE A 128 -15.36 13.62 -5.92
N GLU A 129 -16.15 14.61 -6.34
CA GLU A 129 -15.61 15.79 -7.06
C GLU A 129 -14.74 16.66 -6.17
N ARG A 130 -15.17 16.92 -4.94
CA ARG A 130 -14.44 17.79 -4.00
C ARG A 130 -13.12 17.19 -3.51
N TRP A 131 -13.11 15.90 -3.20
CA TRP A 131 -11.96 15.26 -2.56
C TRP A 131 -11.39 14.10 -3.37
N GLY A 132 -12.23 13.21 -3.91
CA GLY A 132 -11.79 12.00 -4.59
C GLY A 132 -10.97 12.30 -5.84
N LEU A 133 -11.52 13.13 -6.74
CA LEU A 133 -10.88 13.48 -8.01
C LEU A 133 -9.52 14.17 -7.81
N PRO A 134 -9.36 15.22 -6.97
CA PRO A 134 -8.05 15.82 -6.71
C PRO A 134 -7.05 14.85 -6.06
N VAL A 135 -7.51 13.95 -5.20
CA VAL A 135 -6.64 12.96 -4.54
C VAL A 135 -6.11 11.93 -5.52
N VAL A 136 -6.96 11.33 -6.37
CA VAL A 136 -6.49 10.33 -7.34
C VAL A 136 -5.59 10.93 -8.43
N LYS A 137 -5.70 12.24 -8.66
CA LYS A 137 -4.78 13.01 -9.52
C LYS A 137 -3.49 13.44 -8.81
N LEU A 138 -3.38 13.20 -7.50
CA LEU A 138 -2.28 13.70 -6.64
C LEU A 138 -2.16 15.24 -6.62
N GLU A 139 -3.20 15.97 -7.01
CA GLU A 139 -3.32 17.42 -6.77
C GLU A 139 -3.38 17.69 -5.27
N ARG A 140 -4.04 16.80 -4.53
CA ARG A 140 -4.06 16.74 -3.06
C ARG A 140 -3.55 15.39 -2.59
N ILE A 141 -2.72 15.40 -1.56
CA ILE A 141 -2.22 14.18 -0.90
C ILE A 141 -3.21 13.77 0.18
N ALA A 142 -3.46 12.46 0.28
CA ALA A 142 -4.38 11.95 1.28
C ALA A 142 -3.74 10.88 2.18
N SER A 143 -4.32 10.78 3.38
CA SER A 143 -4.01 9.76 4.39
C SER A 143 -5.23 8.92 4.75
N TRP A 144 -4.99 7.66 5.10
CA TRP A 144 -6.01 6.74 5.57
C TRP A 144 -5.80 6.47 7.06
N CYS A 145 -6.79 6.86 7.91
CA CYS A 145 -6.60 7.06 9.34
C CYS A 145 -7.49 6.10 10.15
N LEU A 146 -7.03 4.87 10.36
CA LEU A 146 -7.73 3.84 11.13
C LEU A 146 -7.10 3.61 12.49
N THR A 147 -5.80 3.29 12.53
CA THR A 147 -5.05 2.84 13.70
C THR A 147 -4.97 3.92 14.77
N GLU A 148 -5.13 3.53 16.05
CA GLU A 148 -5.01 4.41 17.22
C GLU A 148 -3.85 3.98 18.12
N PRO A 149 -3.35 4.87 19.00
CA PRO A 149 -2.29 4.50 19.95
C PRO A 149 -2.61 3.27 20.79
N GLY A 150 -3.88 3.08 21.16
CA GLY A 150 -4.37 1.93 21.94
C GLY A 150 -5.01 0.80 21.14
N ALA A 151 -5.14 0.93 19.80
CA ALA A 151 -5.93 0.00 18.98
C ALA A 151 -5.31 -0.22 17.61
N GLY A 152 -4.44 -1.23 17.49
CA GLY A 152 -3.83 -1.67 16.23
C GLY A 152 -4.54 -2.90 15.67
N SER A 153 -4.24 -4.09 16.19
CA SER A 153 -4.85 -5.36 15.76
C SER A 153 -6.35 -5.42 16.02
N ASP A 154 -6.80 -4.85 17.15
CA ASP A 154 -8.22 -4.69 17.49
C ASP A 154 -8.72 -3.27 17.11
N ALA A 155 -8.48 -2.86 15.87
CA ALA A 155 -8.81 -1.51 15.41
C ALA A 155 -10.29 -1.13 15.54
N PHE A 156 -11.20 -2.10 15.56
CA PHE A 156 -12.65 -1.88 15.67
C PHE A 156 -13.19 -2.08 17.08
N GLY A 157 -12.68 -3.07 17.82
CA GLY A 157 -13.13 -3.37 19.16
C GLY A 157 -12.70 -2.29 20.14
N SER A 158 -11.45 -1.86 20.06
CA SER A 158 -10.80 -0.92 20.96
C SER A 158 -10.73 0.52 20.45
N MET A 159 -11.43 0.87 19.34
CA MET A 159 -11.46 2.24 18.80
C MET A 159 -12.02 3.22 19.83
N THR A 160 -11.25 4.27 20.11
CA THR A 160 -11.59 5.35 21.05
C THR A 160 -11.93 6.67 20.38
N THR A 161 -11.47 6.91 19.16
CA THR A 161 -11.85 8.08 18.37
C THR A 161 -13.36 8.10 18.15
N ARG A 162 -14.03 9.18 18.53
CA ARG A 162 -15.48 9.33 18.49
C ARG A 162 -15.88 10.59 17.74
N ALA A 163 -16.99 10.49 17.00
CA ALA A 163 -17.68 11.63 16.44
C ALA A 163 -19.05 11.74 17.09
N ARG A 164 -19.20 12.72 17.97
CA ARG A 164 -20.45 13.02 18.68
C ARG A 164 -21.32 13.89 17.77
N ARG A 165 -22.63 13.62 17.73
CA ARG A 165 -23.58 14.45 16.99
C ARG A 165 -23.68 15.85 17.60
N ASP A 166 -23.74 16.88 16.77
CA ASP A 166 -23.87 18.28 17.15
C ASP A 166 -24.75 18.99 16.10
N GLY A 167 -26.04 19.14 16.38
CA GLY A 167 -27.04 19.59 15.40
C GLY A 167 -27.15 18.60 14.23
N ASP A 168 -26.95 19.09 13.02
CA ASP A 168 -26.91 18.33 11.76
C ASP A 168 -25.50 17.78 11.43
N GLY A 169 -24.49 18.16 12.22
CA GLY A 169 -23.09 17.79 12.05
C GLY A 169 -22.55 16.91 13.16
N PHE A 170 -21.21 16.93 13.30
CA PHE A 170 -20.46 16.11 14.26
C PHE A 170 -19.31 16.90 14.88
N VAL A 171 -18.93 16.50 16.08
CA VAL A 171 -17.70 16.92 16.75
C VAL A 171 -16.80 15.71 16.91
N LEU A 172 -15.65 15.72 16.26
CA LEU A 172 -14.69 14.63 16.25
C LEU A 172 -13.62 14.85 17.32
N GLY A 173 -13.41 13.83 18.16
CA GLY A 173 -12.35 13.80 19.19
C GLY A 173 -11.64 12.47 19.22
N GLY A 174 -10.34 12.49 19.54
CA GLY A 174 -9.49 11.30 19.64
C GLY A 174 -8.12 11.46 19.01
N ALA A 175 -7.47 10.34 18.69
CA ALA A 175 -6.15 10.33 18.08
C ALA A 175 -5.98 9.15 17.11
N LYS A 176 -5.16 9.34 16.08
CA LYS A 176 -4.74 8.30 15.15
C LYS A 176 -3.22 8.24 15.08
N THR A 177 -2.66 7.04 14.92
CA THR A 177 -1.21 6.86 14.89
C THR A 177 -0.77 6.00 13.69
N PHE A 178 0.51 6.09 13.35
CA PHE A 178 1.12 5.45 12.18
C PHE A 178 0.48 5.90 10.85
N ILE A 179 0.07 7.16 10.77
CA ILE A 179 -0.65 7.69 9.61
C ILE A 179 0.33 8.07 8.51
N THR A 180 0.41 7.20 7.49
CA THR A 180 1.21 7.38 6.28
C THR A 180 0.76 8.62 5.52
N ASN A 181 1.71 9.40 5.01
CA ASN A 181 1.54 10.71 4.38
C ASN A 181 1.02 11.80 5.33
N GLY A 182 0.66 11.51 6.59
CA GLY A 182 0.07 12.47 7.52
C GLY A 182 0.75 13.83 7.56
N PRO A 183 2.09 13.92 7.60
CA PRO A 183 2.79 15.22 7.64
C PRO A 183 2.52 16.12 6.44
N GLY A 184 2.29 15.57 5.26
CA GLY A 184 2.05 16.31 4.02
C GLY A 184 0.63 16.17 3.45
N ALA A 185 -0.25 15.45 4.13
CA ALA A 185 -1.60 15.23 3.64
C ALA A 185 -2.46 16.50 3.69
N ASP A 186 -3.25 16.68 2.66
CA ASP A 186 -4.28 17.73 2.55
C ASP A 186 -5.66 17.21 2.99
N VAL A 187 -5.84 15.86 2.89
CA VAL A 187 -7.10 15.17 3.14
C VAL A 187 -6.86 13.93 4.00
N PHE A 188 -7.66 13.76 5.03
CA PHE A 188 -7.60 12.64 5.96
C PHE A 188 -8.91 11.87 5.93
N VAL A 189 -8.89 10.59 5.55
CA VAL A 189 -10.03 9.68 5.64
C VAL A 189 -10.01 9.02 7.01
N VAL A 190 -10.86 9.50 7.92
CA VAL A 190 -10.82 9.16 9.36
C VAL A 190 -11.98 8.25 9.72
N TYR A 191 -11.67 7.14 10.37
CA TYR A 191 -12.64 6.22 10.95
C TYR A 191 -12.87 6.57 12.43
N ALA A 192 -14.14 6.75 12.79
CA ALA A 192 -14.53 7.10 14.17
C ALA A 192 -15.82 6.37 14.57
N ARG A 193 -16.00 6.16 15.88
CA ARG A 193 -17.27 5.69 16.42
C ARG A 193 -18.32 6.81 16.39
N VAL A 194 -19.49 6.47 15.90
CA VAL A 194 -20.73 7.26 16.10
C VAL A 194 -21.71 6.32 16.77
N ASP A 195 -22.07 6.60 17.99
CA ASP A 195 -22.85 5.71 18.84
C ASP A 195 -22.18 4.30 18.93
N ASP A 196 -22.88 3.22 18.61
CA ASP A 196 -22.34 1.85 18.58
C ASP A 196 -21.78 1.43 17.20
N SER A 197 -21.79 2.33 16.23
CA SER A 197 -21.36 2.07 14.85
C SER A 197 -20.03 2.76 14.52
N VAL A 198 -19.43 2.39 13.38
CA VAL A 198 -18.24 3.04 12.83
C VAL A 198 -18.67 3.85 11.60
N ALA A 199 -18.24 5.09 11.54
CA ALA A 199 -18.44 5.96 10.39
C ALA A 199 -17.10 6.40 9.81
N THR A 200 -17.11 6.80 8.55
CA THR A 200 -15.95 7.35 7.84
C THR A 200 -16.15 8.83 7.61
N PHE A 201 -15.20 9.65 8.02
CA PHE A 201 -15.21 11.09 7.82
C PHE A 201 -14.06 11.52 6.92
N VAL A 202 -14.28 12.59 6.17
CA VAL A 202 -13.21 13.33 5.50
C VAL A 202 -12.86 14.53 6.38
N VAL A 203 -11.59 14.69 6.73
CA VAL A 203 -11.07 15.85 7.47
C VAL A 203 -10.05 16.53 6.59
N GLU A 204 -10.07 17.87 6.54
CA GLU A 204 -9.15 18.65 5.71
C GLU A 204 -8.07 19.30 6.57
N LYS A 205 -6.87 19.42 6.00
CA LYS A 205 -5.75 20.13 6.63
C LYS A 205 -6.16 21.55 7.02
N GLY A 206 -5.75 21.97 8.20
CA GLY A 206 -6.01 23.32 8.71
C GLY A 206 -7.37 23.49 9.41
N MET A 207 -8.19 22.44 9.51
CA MET A 207 -9.39 22.50 10.35
C MET A 207 -9.03 22.75 11.81
N ALA A 208 -9.77 23.63 12.49
CA ALA A 208 -9.60 23.91 13.91
C ALA A 208 -9.73 22.62 14.73
N GLY A 209 -8.81 22.40 15.67
CA GLY A 209 -8.77 21.19 16.48
C GLY A 209 -8.02 20.01 15.86
N LEU A 210 -7.63 20.06 14.58
CA LEU A 210 -6.77 19.06 13.98
C LEU A 210 -5.28 19.39 14.27
N THR A 211 -4.59 18.46 14.91
CA THR A 211 -3.14 18.51 15.09
C THR A 211 -2.46 17.42 14.26
N VAL A 212 -1.47 17.80 13.46
CA VAL A 212 -0.63 16.87 12.68
C VAL A 212 0.75 16.81 13.36
N GLY A 213 1.12 15.62 13.81
CA GLY A 213 2.39 15.36 14.50
C GLY A 213 3.60 15.43 13.57
N LYS A 214 4.79 15.46 14.16
CA LYS A 214 6.06 15.36 13.43
C LYS A 214 6.23 13.93 12.86
N PRO A 215 6.97 13.76 11.75
CA PRO A 215 7.29 12.45 11.23
C PRO A 215 8.01 11.57 12.27
N PHE A 216 7.57 10.31 12.39
CA PHE A 216 8.26 9.32 13.21
C PHE A 216 9.62 8.93 12.62
N ARG A 217 10.58 8.67 13.49
CA ARG A 217 11.83 7.99 13.13
C ARG A 217 11.57 6.49 13.13
N LYS A 218 11.69 5.86 11.96
CA LYS A 218 11.30 4.46 11.74
C LYS A 218 12.51 3.58 11.45
N MET A 219 12.37 2.29 11.65
CA MET A 219 13.35 1.27 11.25
C MET A 219 13.53 1.27 9.73
N GLY A 220 12.42 1.15 8.98
CA GLY A 220 12.36 1.09 7.52
C GLY A 220 11.23 1.96 6.97
N MET A 221 11.08 1.93 5.64
CA MET A 221 10.16 2.79 4.89
C MET A 221 10.23 4.26 5.34
N ARG A 222 11.46 4.75 5.56
CA ARG A 222 11.71 6.12 6.04
C ARG A 222 11.29 7.15 5.01
N ASP A 223 11.35 6.77 3.74
CA ASP A 223 10.86 7.48 2.57
C ASP A 223 9.32 7.55 2.44
N SER A 224 8.61 7.05 3.46
CA SER A 224 7.16 7.19 3.64
C SER A 224 6.86 7.94 4.93
N PRO A 225 6.82 9.27 4.96
CA PRO A 225 6.57 10.05 6.16
C PRO A 225 5.27 9.62 6.86
N THR A 226 5.34 9.37 8.16
CA THR A 226 4.28 8.79 8.96
C THR A 226 4.22 9.51 10.31
N CYS A 227 3.03 9.89 10.82
CA CYS A 227 2.89 10.63 12.06
C CYS A 227 1.68 10.19 12.89
N GLU A 228 1.48 10.86 14.01
CA GLU A 228 0.23 10.89 14.77
C GLU A 228 -0.67 12.04 14.31
N LEU A 229 -1.97 11.89 14.52
CA LEU A 229 -2.97 12.94 14.37
C LEU A 229 -3.73 13.05 15.69
N GLY A 230 -3.97 14.27 16.14
CA GLY A 230 -4.86 14.59 17.23
C GLY A 230 -6.12 15.31 16.73
N PHE A 231 -7.25 14.98 17.32
CA PHE A 231 -8.53 15.63 17.07
C PHE A 231 -9.09 16.14 18.39
N GLU A 232 -9.18 17.43 18.53
CA GLU A 232 -9.73 18.11 19.71
C GLU A 232 -10.89 18.99 19.28
N ASP A 233 -12.11 18.46 19.47
CA ASP A 233 -13.38 19.11 19.09
C ASP A 233 -13.42 19.60 17.64
N VAL A 234 -12.92 18.80 16.70
CA VAL A 234 -12.98 19.14 15.26
C VAL A 234 -14.43 19.12 14.79
N ARG A 235 -14.97 20.27 14.41
CA ARG A 235 -16.35 20.42 13.94
C ARG A 235 -16.48 20.05 12.48
N LEU A 236 -17.38 19.13 12.18
CA LEU A 236 -17.65 18.58 10.85
C LEU A 236 -19.13 18.77 10.53
N GLY A 237 -19.45 19.46 9.42
CA GLY A 237 -20.81 19.46 8.88
C GLY A 237 -21.21 18.07 8.36
N ALA A 238 -22.48 17.88 8.08
CA ALA A 238 -22.99 16.60 7.57
C ALA A 238 -22.31 16.16 6.26
N GLU A 239 -21.85 17.10 5.45
CA GLU A 239 -21.15 16.87 4.18
C GLU A 239 -19.80 16.19 4.34
N TYR A 240 -19.20 16.21 5.53
CA TYR A 240 -17.94 15.51 5.82
C TYR A 240 -18.13 14.03 6.19
N LEU A 241 -19.37 13.59 6.45
CA LEU A 241 -19.68 12.16 6.61
C LEU A 241 -19.64 11.48 5.25
N LEU A 242 -18.65 10.65 5.00
CA LEU A 242 -18.42 10.02 3.70
C LEU A 242 -19.61 9.13 3.31
N GLY A 243 -20.21 9.41 2.15
CA GLY A 243 -21.39 8.73 1.64
C GLY A 243 -22.69 9.11 2.35
N GLY A 244 -22.67 10.06 3.31
CA GLY A 244 -23.85 10.51 4.06
C GLY A 244 -24.46 9.42 4.96
N LYS A 245 -23.74 8.31 5.21
CA LYS A 245 -24.26 7.16 5.96
C LYS A 245 -23.29 6.76 7.07
N ILE A 246 -23.85 6.44 8.24
CA ILE A 246 -23.10 5.75 9.29
C ILE A 246 -23.05 4.29 8.86
N GLY A 247 -21.90 3.88 8.35
CA GLY A 247 -21.63 2.52 7.88
C GLY A 247 -21.43 1.55 9.03
N GLY A 248 -21.29 0.28 8.70
CA GLY A 248 -20.92 -0.76 9.66
C GLY A 248 -19.44 -1.16 9.50
N ARG A 249 -19.02 -2.13 10.33
CA ARG A 249 -17.67 -2.75 10.25
C ARG A 249 -17.37 -3.37 8.87
N GLY A 250 -18.41 -3.74 8.10
CA GLY A 250 -18.30 -4.38 6.78
C GLY A 250 -17.55 -3.52 5.76
N ASP A 251 -17.90 -2.24 5.69
CA ASP A 251 -17.31 -1.29 4.72
C ASP A 251 -15.81 -1.06 4.92
N VAL A 252 -15.36 -1.15 6.19
CA VAL A 252 -13.95 -0.98 6.53
C VAL A 252 -13.17 -2.26 6.28
N LYS A 253 -13.78 -3.43 6.51
CA LYS A 253 -13.19 -4.74 6.19
C LYS A 253 -12.91 -4.89 4.70
N GLU A 254 -13.77 -4.35 3.83
CA GLU A 254 -13.54 -4.35 2.37
C GLU A 254 -12.32 -3.49 1.99
N SER A 255 -12.17 -2.29 2.57
CA SER A 255 -10.99 -1.44 2.35
C SER A 255 -9.68 -2.12 2.79
N LEU A 256 -9.70 -2.83 3.93
CA LEU A 256 -8.57 -3.64 4.41
C LEU A 256 -8.26 -4.84 3.48
N GLY A 257 -9.27 -5.44 2.87
CA GLY A 257 -9.09 -6.51 1.87
C GLY A 257 -8.29 -6.03 0.66
N ASN A 258 -8.60 -4.85 0.16
CA ASN A 258 -7.90 -4.23 -0.96
C ASN A 258 -6.44 -3.90 -0.60
N GLU A 259 -6.18 -3.36 0.60
CA GLU A 259 -4.83 -3.13 1.11
C GLU A 259 -4.01 -4.41 1.14
N ARG A 260 -4.55 -5.47 1.72
CA ARG A 260 -3.88 -6.79 1.83
C ARG A 260 -3.52 -7.37 0.47
N SER A 261 -4.36 -7.16 -0.54
CA SER A 261 -4.11 -7.63 -1.91
C SER A 261 -2.92 -6.95 -2.59
N GLY A 262 -2.53 -5.74 -2.17
CA GLY A 262 -1.36 -5.02 -2.70
C GLY A 262 -0.02 -5.48 -2.10
N ILE A 263 -0.02 -6.01 -0.88
CA ILE A 263 1.22 -6.40 -0.17
C ILE A 263 2.04 -7.48 -0.90
N PRO A 264 1.46 -8.54 -1.49
CA PRO A 264 2.21 -9.51 -2.28
C PRO A 264 2.99 -8.89 -3.45
N ALA A 265 2.45 -7.86 -4.11
CA ALA A 265 3.16 -7.18 -5.19
C ALA A 265 4.36 -6.35 -4.69
N MET A 266 4.24 -5.71 -3.51
CA MET A 266 5.38 -5.06 -2.86
C MET A 266 6.47 -6.07 -2.49
N ALA A 267 6.08 -7.20 -1.87
CA ALA A 267 6.99 -8.28 -1.53
C ALA A 267 7.70 -8.83 -2.77
N TRP A 268 6.98 -9.03 -3.88
CA TRP A 268 7.57 -9.47 -5.15
C TRP A 268 8.68 -8.52 -5.61
N GLY A 269 8.44 -7.21 -5.58
CA GLY A 269 9.45 -6.21 -5.95
C GLY A 269 10.72 -6.29 -5.11
N ILE A 270 10.58 -6.32 -3.78
CA ILE A 270 11.70 -6.44 -2.84
C ILE A 270 12.48 -7.74 -3.06
N ILE A 271 11.78 -8.87 -3.11
CA ILE A 271 12.37 -10.20 -3.31
C ILE A 271 13.13 -10.27 -4.63
N GLU A 272 12.55 -9.79 -5.73
CA GLU A 272 13.19 -9.79 -7.04
C GLU A 272 14.45 -8.93 -7.03
N ARG A 273 14.43 -7.74 -6.41
CA ARG A 273 15.63 -6.89 -6.29
C ARG A 273 16.72 -7.56 -5.48
N CYS A 274 16.39 -8.12 -4.32
CA CYS A 274 17.33 -8.87 -3.49
C CYS A 274 17.94 -10.05 -4.25
N TYR A 275 17.12 -10.83 -4.96
CA TYR A 275 17.57 -11.95 -5.76
C TYR A 275 18.51 -11.55 -6.89
N ASP A 276 18.13 -10.54 -7.69
CA ASP A 276 18.92 -10.07 -8.84
C ASP A 276 20.30 -9.56 -8.40
N GLN A 277 20.34 -8.73 -7.34
CA GLN A 277 21.60 -8.20 -6.82
C GLN A 277 22.47 -9.29 -6.21
N THR A 278 21.87 -10.21 -5.44
CA THR A 278 22.63 -11.32 -4.83
C THR A 278 23.18 -12.25 -5.89
N LYS A 279 22.39 -12.62 -6.90
CA LYS A 279 22.82 -13.43 -8.02
C LYS A 279 24.03 -12.83 -8.74
N LYS A 280 24.01 -11.54 -8.99
CA LYS A 280 25.14 -10.83 -9.60
C LYS A 280 26.36 -10.86 -8.68
N TYR A 281 26.18 -10.48 -7.42
CA TYR A 281 27.27 -10.37 -6.45
C TYR A 281 28.00 -11.69 -6.23
N VAL A 282 27.28 -12.80 -6.06
CA VAL A 282 27.92 -14.09 -5.77
C VAL A 282 28.77 -14.63 -6.93
N VAL A 283 28.48 -14.23 -8.18
CA VAL A 283 29.24 -14.57 -9.37
C VAL A 283 30.51 -13.71 -9.48
N GLU A 284 30.45 -12.45 -9.06
CA GLU A 284 31.57 -11.50 -9.16
C GLU A 284 32.52 -11.59 -7.95
N ARG A 285 31.98 -11.92 -6.74
CA ARG A 285 32.75 -11.95 -5.50
C ARG A 285 33.58 -13.20 -5.38
N ASN A 286 34.91 -13.04 -5.21
CA ASN A 286 35.86 -14.14 -5.04
C ASN A 286 36.27 -14.26 -3.57
N GLN A 287 36.29 -15.49 -3.06
CA GLN A 287 36.90 -15.89 -1.79
C GLN A 287 37.50 -17.33 -1.93
N PHE A 288 38.55 -17.61 -1.20
CA PHE A 288 39.26 -18.89 -1.29
C PHE A 288 39.66 -19.24 -2.74
N GLY A 289 40.06 -18.22 -3.52
CA GLY A 289 40.58 -18.34 -4.89
C GLY A 289 39.53 -18.57 -5.99
N ARG A 290 38.23 -18.49 -5.71
CA ARG A 290 37.14 -18.68 -6.69
C ARG A 290 35.90 -17.88 -6.38
N PRO A 291 34.97 -17.68 -7.35
CA PRO A 291 33.68 -17.07 -7.10
C PRO A 291 32.91 -17.77 -5.98
N ILE A 292 32.25 -16.97 -5.12
CA ILE A 292 31.49 -17.59 -4.01
C ILE A 292 30.27 -18.37 -4.51
N ALA A 293 29.81 -18.14 -5.72
CA ALA A 293 28.78 -18.93 -6.41
C ALA A 293 29.15 -20.41 -6.59
N GLU A 294 30.42 -20.76 -6.51
CA GLU A 294 30.88 -22.16 -6.64
C GLU A 294 30.74 -22.96 -5.35
N PHE A 295 30.46 -22.33 -4.22
CA PHE A 295 30.21 -23.02 -2.95
C PHE A 295 28.77 -23.51 -2.85
N GLN A 296 28.56 -24.78 -2.58
CA GLN A 296 27.22 -25.39 -2.47
C GLN A 296 26.33 -24.68 -1.47
N ALA A 297 26.88 -24.23 -0.33
CA ALA A 297 26.09 -23.45 0.66
C ALA A 297 25.52 -22.13 0.10
N VAL A 298 26.23 -21.49 -0.86
CA VAL A 298 25.75 -20.30 -1.56
C VAL A 298 24.73 -20.69 -2.63
N GLN A 299 25.01 -21.75 -3.40
CA GLN A 299 24.09 -22.26 -4.43
C GLN A 299 22.72 -22.62 -3.84
N LEU A 300 22.68 -23.28 -2.67
CA LEU A 300 21.44 -23.61 -1.98
C LEU A 300 20.65 -22.35 -1.57
N LYS A 301 21.32 -21.28 -1.12
CA LYS A 301 20.68 -20.01 -0.80
C LYS A 301 20.07 -19.36 -2.06
N ILE A 302 20.77 -19.33 -3.17
CA ILE A 302 20.27 -18.80 -4.43
C ILE A 302 19.05 -19.60 -4.93
N ALA A 303 19.11 -20.94 -4.82
CA ALA A 303 18.00 -21.81 -5.20
C ALA A 303 16.75 -21.56 -4.32
N ASP A 304 16.93 -21.43 -3.01
CA ASP A 304 15.86 -21.13 -2.07
C ASP A 304 15.22 -19.75 -2.35
N MET A 305 16.05 -18.72 -2.56
CA MET A 305 15.56 -17.38 -2.96
C MET A 305 14.75 -17.44 -4.27
N TYR A 306 15.20 -18.24 -5.25
CA TYR A 306 14.49 -18.43 -6.52
C TYR A 306 13.13 -19.10 -6.34
N VAL A 307 13.06 -20.17 -5.55
CA VAL A 307 11.78 -20.84 -5.22
C VAL A 307 10.81 -19.88 -4.56
N LYS A 308 11.27 -19.12 -3.58
CA LYS A 308 10.47 -18.11 -2.87
C LYS A 308 9.98 -17.00 -3.81
N LEU A 309 10.85 -16.48 -4.69
CA LEU A 309 10.49 -15.51 -5.71
C LEU A 309 9.35 -16.02 -6.60
N LYS A 310 9.48 -17.26 -7.12
CA LYS A 310 8.46 -17.84 -8.01
C LYS A 310 7.13 -18.11 -7.31
N ASN A 311 7.14 -18.50 -6.05
CA ASN A 311 5.92 -18.67 -5.27
C ASN A 311 5.18 -17.35 -5.06
N VAL A 312 5.90 -16.27 -4.71
CA VAL A 312 5.29 -14.94 -4.53
C VAL A 312 4.77 -14.39 -5.87
N GLU A 313 5.52 -14.55 -6.95
CA GLU A 313 5.10 -14.20 -8.31
C GLU A 313 3.77 -14.89 -8.67
N ASN A 314 3.66 -16.21 -8.46
CA ASN A 314 2.45 -16.98 -8.73
C ASN A 314 1.24 -16.49 -7.89
N ILE A 315 1.47 -16.12 -6.63
CA ILE A 315 0.42 -15.55 -5.77
C ILE A 315 -0.10 -14.23 -6.35
N VAL A 316 0.79 -13.36 -6.86
CA VAL A 316 0.37 -12.10 -7.50
C VAL A 316 -0.42 -12.35 -8.77
N TYR A 317 -0.01 -13.29 -9.63
CA TYR A 317 -0.79 -13.69 -10.81
C TYR A 317 -2.18 -14.20 -10.44
N ARG A 318 -2.27 -15.06 -9.43
CA ARG A 318 -3.58 -15.54 -8.94
C ARG A 318 -4.44 -14.40 -8.39
N THR A 319 -3.85 -13.49 -7.64
CA THR A 319 -4.57 -12.31 -7.10
C THR A 319 -5.11 -11.43 -8.23
N ALA A 320 -4.30 -11.16 -9.26
CA ALA A 320 -4.71 -10.40 -10.44
C ALA A 320 -5.84 -11.10 -11.20
N TRP A 321 -5.74 -12.42 -11.37
CA TRP A 321 -6.79 -13.23 -11.97
C TRP A 321 -8.11 -13.17 -11.18
N MET A 322 -8.03 -13.27 -9.85
CA MET A 322 -9.20 -13.15 -8.96
C MET A 322 -9.89 -11.79 -9.11
N HIS A 323 -9.14 -10.70 -9.12
CA HIS A 323 -9.69 -9.36 -9.33
C HIS A 323 -10.35 -9.23 -10.71
N ARG A 324 -9.68 -9.67 -11.79
CA ARG A 324 -10.23 -9.64 -13.15
C ARG A 324 -11.53 -10.40 -13.25
N ASN A 325 -11.66 -11.55 -12.59
CA ASN A 325 -12.82 -12.43 -12.64
C ASN A 325 -13.83 -12.19 -11.51
N ARG A 326 -13.62 -11.17 -10.68
CA ARG A 326 -14.47 -10.82 -9.52
C ARG A 326 -14.67 -11.99 -8.55
N VAL A 327 -13.62 -12.82 -8.41
CA VAL A 327 -13.60 -13.93 -7.44
C VAL A 327 -13.21 -13.37 -6.08
N ARG A 328 -14.01 -13.66 -5.05
CA ARG A 328 -13.74 -13.29 -3.66
C ARG A 328 -13.30 -14.52 -2.88
N ASP A 329 -12.07 -14.49 -2.39
CA ASP A 329 -11.49 -15.51 -1.50
C ASP A 329 -10.70 -14.78 -0.38
N PRO A 330 -11.41 -14.34 0.67
CA PRO A 330 -10.77 -13.61 1.77
C PRO A 330 -9.73 -14.45 2.52
N ALA A 331 -9.90 -15.77 2.61
CA ALA A 331 -8.93 -16.65 3.25
C ALA A 331 -7.61 -16.65 2.47
N PHE A 332 -7.69 -16.79 1.14
CA PHE A 332 -6.52 -16.70 0.27
C PHE A 332 -5.81 -15.34 0.38
N VAL A 333 -6.54 -14.23 0.40
CA VAL A 333 -5.96 -12.87 0.53
C VAL A 333 -5.19 -12.73 1.84
N ASN A 334 -5.74 -13.17 2.96
CA ASN A 334 -5.08 -13.11 4.26
C ASN A 334 -3.85 -14.04 4.33
N ALA A 335 -3.98 -15.29 3.89
CA ALA A 335 -2.89 -16.26 3.86
C ALA A 335 -1.75 -15.80 2.94
N SER A 336 -2.08 -15.27 1.76
CA SER A 336 -1.11 -14.72 0.80
C SER A 336 -0.33 -13.55 1.38
N LYS A 337 -1.01 -12.60 2.05
CA LYS A 337 -0.33 -11.48 2.72
C LYS A 337 0.65 -11.98 3.77
N ALA A 338 0.23 -12.89 4.64
CA ALA A 338 1.09 -13.45 5.68
C ALA A 338 2.32 -14.17 5.08
N TYR A 339 2.11 -15.06 4.11
CA TYR A 339 3.19 -15.81 3.46
C TYR A 339 4.17 -14.89 2.73
N CYS A 340 3.67 -13.95 1.90
CA CYS A 340 4.53 -13.09 1.11
C CYS A 340 5.35 -12.14 1.98
N SER A 341 4.79 -11.66 3.10
CA SER A 341 5.49 -10.77 4.03
C SER A 341 6.65 -11.48 4.73
N THR A 342 6.42 -12.66 5.30
CA THR A 342 7.49 -13.44 5.98
C THR A 342 8.55 -13.91 5.00
N THR A 343 8.15 -14.36 3.82
CA THR A 343 9.06 -14.74 2.74
C THR A 343 9.93 -13.57 2.29
N CYS A 344 9.36 -12.36 2.22
CA CYS A 344 10.08 -11.15 1.85
C CYS A 344 11.21 -10.83 2.83
N VAL A 345 10.92 -10.86 4.13
CA VAL A 345 11.92 -10.63 5.19
C VAL A 345 13.03 -11.67 5.11
N ASP A 346 12.68 -12.95 4.97
CA ASP A 346 13.66 -14.04 4.92
C ASP A 346 14.59 -13.93 3.70
N VAL A 347 14.05 -13.61 2.51
CA VAL A 347 14.87 -13.40 1.30
C VAL A 347 15.77 -12.18 1.45
N ALA A 348 15.29 -11.08 2.02
CA ALA A 348 16.10 -9.87 2.22
C ALA A 348 17.25 -10.12 3.22
N LEU A 349 17.02 -10.85 4.31
CA LEU A 349 18.06 -11.26 5.26
C LEU A 349 19.05 -12.24 4.63
N THR A 350 18.58 -13.16 3.80
CA THR A 350 19.45 -14.08 3.04
C THR A 350 20.35 -13.32 2.06
N ALA A 351 19.82 -12.26 1.43
CA ALA A 351 20.62 -11.40 0.56
C ALA A 351 21.73 -10.67 1.34
N ILE A 352 21.43 -10.09 2.50
CA ILE A 352 22.45 -9.50 3.40
C ILE A 352 23.52 -10.55 3.72
N GLN A 353 23.10 -11.76 4.13
CA GLN A 353 24.03 -12.84 4.48
C GLN A 353 24.96 -13.22 3.31
N CYS A 354 24.45 -13.28 2.08
CA CYS A 354 25.26 -13.59 0.90
C CYS A 354 26.27 -12.48 0.54
N HIS A 355 25.94 -11.22 0.81
CA HIS A 355 26.84 -10.09 0.60
C HIS A 355 27.86 -9.92 1.73
N GLY A 356 27.66 -10.57 2.89
CA GLY A 356 28.52 -10.42 4.06
C GLY A 356 28.55 -8.99 4.56
N GLY A 357 29.74 -8.47 4.93
CA GLY A 357 29.90 -7.11 5.41
C GLY A 357 29.36 -6.03 4.45
N TYR A 358 29.48 -6.24 3.15
CA TYR A 358 28.94 -5.30 2.16
C TYR A 358 27.39 -5.26 2.15
N GLY A 359 26.72 -6.35 2.49
CA GLY A 359 25.26 -6.36 2.63
C GLY A 359 24.73 -5.57 3.85
N TYR A 360 25.62 -5.22 4.78
CA TYR A 360 25.32 -4.43 5.97
C TYR A 360 25.55 -2.92 5.77
N MET A 361 26.19 -2.56 4.64
CA MET A 361 26.47 -1.16 4.26
C MET A 361 25.38 -0.59 3.37
N GLU A 362 25.12 0.71 3.49
CA GLU A 362 24.04 1.41 2.79
C GLU A 362 24.21 1.45 1.27
N GLU A 363 25.44 1.37 0.74
CA GLU A 363 25.74 1.54 -0.67
C GLU A 363 25.10 0.48 -1.58
N TYR A 364 24.82 -0.72 -1.06
CA TYR A 364 24.12 -1.78 -1.80
C TYR A 364 22.60 -1.69 -1.68
N HIS A 365 22.06 -0.86 -0.78
CA HIS A 365 20.63 -0.73 -0.48
C HIS A 365 19.92 -2.03 -0.06
N ILE A 366 20.64 -3.14 0.13
CA ILE A 366 20.05 -4.44 0.53
C ILE A 366 19.58 -4.37 1.97
N GLU A 367 20.36 -3.75 2.85
CA GLU A 367 19.99 -3.54 4.24
C GLU A 367 18.70 -2.72 4.37
N LYS A 368 18.53 -1.69 3.49
CA LYS A 368 17.29 -0.90 3.41
C LYS A 368 16.11 -1.80 3.06
N LEU A 369 16.24 -2.64 2.04
CA LEU A 369 15.17 -3.55 1.63
C LEU A 369 14.77 -4.52 2.75
N ALA A 370 15.72 -4.97 3.58
CA ALA A 370 15.43 -5.81 4.74
C ALA A 370 14.69 -5.03 5.85
N ARG A 371 15.07 -3.76 6.12
CA ARG A 371 14.35 -2.89 7.06
C ARG A 371 12.93 -2.61 6.58
N ASP A 372 12.76 -2.34 5.30
CA ASP A 372 11.48 -2.03 4.68
C ASP A 372 10.56 -3.26 4.64
N ALA A 373 11.10 -4.43 4.30
CA ALA A 373 10.36 -5.70 4.27
C ALA A 373 9.66 -6.00 5.60
N LYS A 374 10.28 -5.63 6.73
CA LYS A 374 9.70 -5.90 8.06
C LYS A 374 8.35 -5.22 8.28
N LEU A 375 8.09 -4.06 7.67
CA LEU A 375 6.80 -3.41 7.77
C LEU A 375 5.68 -4.25 7.13
N LEU A 376 5.97 -5.02 6.09
CA LEU A 376 4.96 -5.86 5.44
C LEU A 376 4.38 -6.93 6.38
N GLU A 377 5.11 -7.36 7.40
CA GLU A 377 4.61 -8.28 8.43
C GLU A 377 3.69 -7.60 9.46
N LEU A 378 3.80 -6.27 9.62
CA LEU A 378 3.12 -5.50 10.65
C LEU A 378 1.90 -4.73 10.11
N GLY A 379 2.06 -4.07 8.96
CA GLY A 379 1.02 -3.28 8.31
C GLY A 379 -0.07 -4.14 7.68
N ALA A 380 -1.22 -3.55 7.38
CA ALA A 380 -2.41 -4.25 6.85
C ALA A 380 -2.89 -5.43 7.72
N GLY A 381 -2.68 -5.34 9.03
CA GLY A 381 -2.83 -6.42 10.01
C GLY A 381 -1.56 -7.25 10.11
N THR A 382 -1.17 -7.61 11.35
CA THR A 382 0.03 -8.42 11.58
C THR A 382 -0.07 -9.79 10.90
N THR A 383 1.07 -10.44 10.68
CA THR A 383 1.12 -11.82 10.15
C THR A 383 0.19 -12.74 10.92
N ASP A 384 0.23 -12.70 12.26
CA ASP A 384 -0.59 -13.54 13.12
C ASP A 384 -2.10 -13.27 12.95
N ILE A 385 -2.51 -12.00 12.87
CA ILE A 385 -3.91 -11.62 12.64
C ILE A 385 -4.39 -12.11 11.27
N ASN A 386 -3.55 -12.03 10.24
CA ASN A 386 -3.91 -12.51 8.90
C ASN A 386 -4.03 -14.04 8.88
N LEU A 387 -3.10 -14.78 9.50
CA LEU A 387 -3.17 -16.24 9.63
C LEU A 387 -4.38 -16.68 10.43
N LEU A 388 -4.65 -16.04 11.58
CA LEU A 388 -5.83 -16.33 12.40
C LEU A 388 -7.12 -16.06 11.61
N THR A 389 -7.17 -14.95 10.86
CA THR A 389 -8.35 -14.61 10.04
C THR A 389 -8.57 -15.65 8.95
N ALA A 390 -7.52 -16.05 8.23
CA ALA A 390 -7.58 -17.09 7.21
C ALA A 390 -8.07 -18.42 7.79
N ALA A 391 -7.50 -18.86 8.92
CA ALA A 391 -7.90 -20.11 9.58
C ALA A 391 -9.38 -20.07 10.02
N ARG A 392 -9.84 -18.96 10.60
CA ARG A 392 -11.26 -18.82 11.00
C ARG A 392 -12.20 -18.87 9.82
N GLN A 393 -11.82 -18.26 8.70
CA GLN A 393 -12.60 -18.29 7.45
C GLN A 393 -12.70 -19.71 6.89
N GLU A 394 -11.59 -20.45 6.81
CA GLU A 394 -11.55 -21.84 6.36
C GLU A 394 -12.36 -22.78 7.28
N LEU A 395 -12.38 -22.52 8.58
CA LEU A 395 -13.13 -23.30 9.57
C LEU A 395 -14.60 -22.87 9.70
N GLY A 396 -15.06 -21.84 8.97
CA GLY A 396 -16.42 -21.32 9.06
C GLY A 396 -16.74 -20.64 10.41
N LEU A 397 -15.73 -20.19 11.16
CA LEU A 397 -15.90 -19.57 12.49
C LEU A 397 -16.19 -18.05 12.43
N GLY A 398 -16.42 -17.51 11.24
CA GLY A 398 -16.57 -16.07 11.02
C GLY A 398 -15.26 -15.29 11.18
N ALA A 399 -15.18 -14.11 10.59
CA ALA A 399 -13.99 -13.24 10.64
C ALA A 399 -14.11 -12.19 11.74
#